data_50b7940244e00b08e7c8085ddbae6372
#
_entry.id   50b7940244e00b08e7c8085ddbae6372
#
_cell.length_a   1.000
_cell.length_b   1.000
_cell.length_c   1.000
_cell.angle_alpha   90.00
_cell.angle_beta   90.00
_cell.angle_gamma   90.00
#
_symmetry.space_group_name_H-M   'P 1'
#
loop_
_entity.id
_entity.type
_entity.pdbx_description
1 polymer ?
#
loop_
_entity_poly.entity_id
_entity_poly.type
_entity_poly.pdbx_seq_one_letter_code
_entity_poly.pdbx_strand_id
1 'polypeptide(L)'
;MCSSDLGELRQLTRHKTLGTLMDIPAENIFVIENGQTLVFDDGTAKLGPKVPASVVLVDGTNVGDMTADILYQRERLADSGVVVVTLILNRGNNSLIREPKIVHEGLMTEKEMLSYQEELDDLIASTIAKKNGQSQEALEKNLEQVLRRFFYTTTGRAPWIIVNPFYL
;
A
#
# COMPACT_ATOMS: atom_id res chain seq x y z
N MET A 1 16.77 -26.10 29.43
CA MET A 1 15.87 -25.67 28.36
C MET A 1 16.27 -24.30 27.90
N CYS A 2 16.49 -24.09 26.62
CA CYS A 2 16.80 -22.77 26.05
C CYS A 2 15.51 -22.21 25.42
N SER A 3 15.12 -21.00 25.81
CA SER A 3 13.95 -20.31 25.25
C SER A 3 14.41 -19.11 24.45
N SER A 4 13.90 -18.94 23.24
CA SER A 4 14.07 -17.75 22.41
C SER A 4 12.70 -17.41 21.79
N ASP A 5 12.17 -16.27 22.14
CA ASP A 5 10.83 -15.81 21.79
C ASP A 5 10.83 -14.71 20.72
N LEU A 6 12.01 -14.26 20.30
CA LEU A 6 12.15 -13.19 19.32
C LEU A 6 12.94 -13.65 18.10
N GLY A 7 12.45 -13.30 16.93
CA GLY A 7 13.16 -13.50 15.66
C GLY A 7 12.30 -14.16 14.58
N GLU A 8 12.77 -14.04 13.35
CA GLU A 8 12.18 -14.71 12.20
C GLU A 8 12.44 -16.25 12.26
N LEU A 9 11.59 -17.02 11.60
CA LEU A 9 11.70 -18.49 11.54
C LEU A 9 13.13 -18.96 11.19
N ARG A 10 13.82 -18.28 10.30
CA ARG A 10 15.20 -18.59 9.93
C ARG A 10 16.17 -18.45 11.11
N GLN A 11 15.98 -17.45 11.96
CA GLN A 11 16.80 -17.22 13.15
C GLN A 11 16.51 -18.27 14.21
N LEU A 12 15.23 -18.59 14.44
CA LEU A 12 14.81 -19.63 15.37
C LEU A 12 15.34 -21.01 14.95
N THR A 13 15.31 -21.34 13.66
CA THR A 13 15.86 -22.59 13.13
C THR A 13 17.37 -22.71 13.34
N ARG A 14 18.13 -21.61 13.13
CA ARG A 14 19.57 -21.56 13.42
C ARG A 14 19.85 -21.70 14.92
N HIS A 15 19.02 -21.08 15.77
CA HIS A 15 19.12 -21.20 17.21
C HIS A 15 18.87 -22.65 17.68
N LYS A 16 17.91 -23.34 17.06
CA LYS A 16 17.72 -24.79 17.26
C LYS A 16 19.00 -25.57 16.95
N THR A 17 19.68 -25.29 15.84
CA THR A 17 20.95 -25.95 15.47
C THR A 17 22.04 -25.68 16.52
N LEU A 18 22.15 -24.47 17.04
CA LEU A 18 23.09 -24.15 18.12
C LEU A 18 22.76 -24.95 19.39
N GLY A 19 21.48 -25.07 19.74
CA GLY A 19 21.06 -25.87 20.88
C GLY A 19 21.51 -27.34 20.78
N THR A 20 21.38 -27.97 19.59
CA THR A 20 21.87 -29.33 19.34
C THR A 20 23.39 -29.43 19.44
N LEU A 21 24.14 -28.41 18.99
CA LEU A 21 25.60 -28.37 19.14
C LEU A 21 26.05 -28.22 20.61
N MET A 22 25.17 -27.76 21.47
CA MET A 22 25.36 -27.60 22.92
C MET A 22 24.83 -28.82 23.70
N ASP A 23 24.72 -30.01 23.04
CA ASP A 23 24.26 -31.26 23.60
C ASP A 23 22.83 -31.25 24.18
N ILE A 24 21.98 -30.30 23.74
CA ILE A 24 20.56 -30.33 24.08
C ILE A 24 19.86 -31.33 23.13
N PRO A 25 19.17 -32.37 23.67
CA PRO A 25 18.45 -33.33 22.84
C PRO A 25 17.43 -32.64 21.91
N ALA A 26 17.36 -33.06 20.65
CA ALA A 26 16.53 -32.43 19.64
C ALA A 26 15.02 -32.42 20.00
N GLU A 27 14.57 -33.44 20.74
CA GLU A 27 13.22 -33.57 21.29
C GLU A 27 12.89 -32.50 22.36
N ASN A 28 13.89 -31.87 22.95
CA ASN A 28 13.76 -30.83 23.94
C ASN A 28 13.91 -29.41 23.35
N ILE A 29 13.98 -29.29 22.00
CA ILE A 29 14.12 -28.02 21.30
C ILE A 29 12.88 -27.81 20.42
N PHE A 30 12.04 -26.89 20.80
CA PHE A 30 10.80 -26.55 20.12
C PHE A 30 10.96 -25.22 19.39
N VAL A 31 10.68 -25.22 18.08
CA VAL A 31 10.49 -23.99 17.26
C VAL A 31 9.00 -23.91 16.98
N ILE A 32 8.35 -22.90 17.53
CA ILE A 32 6.89 -22.76 17.48
C ILE A 32 6.50 -21.42 16.85
N GLU A 33 5.34 -21.40 16.21
CA GLU A 33 4.71 -20.20 15.66
C GLU A 33 3.84 -19.49 16.70
N ASN A 34 3.50 -18.24 16.44
CA ASN A 34 2.52 -17.50 17.25
C ASN A 34 1.21 -18.30 17.36
N GLY A 35 0.67 -18.38 18.57
CA GLY A 35 -0.54 -19.15 18.87
C GLY A 35 -0.33 -20.63 19.11
N GLN A 36 0.85 -21.18 18.83
CA GLN A 36 1.15 -22.55 19.19
C GLN A 36 1.49 -22.64 20.69
N THR A 37 0.76 -23.45 21.44
CA THR A 37 1.05 -23.67 22.86
C THR A 37 2.05 -24.80 23.06
N LEU A 38 2.80 -24.73 24.15
CA LEU A 38 3.68 -25.78 24.63
C LEU A 38 3.22 -26.20 26.01
N VAL A 39 2.90 -27.46 26.17
CA VAL A 39 2.41 -28.01 27.45
C VAL A 39 3.54 -28.77 28.11
N PHE A 40 3.81 -28.46 29.37
CA PHE A 40 4.78 -29.18 30.20
C PHE A 40 4.03 -30.08 31.18
N ASP A 41 4.33 -31.34 31.15
CA ASP A 41 3.75 -32.37 32.03
C ASP A 41 4.82 -33.32 32.47
N ASP A 42 4.97 -33.51 33.77
CA ASP A 42 5.91 -34.41 34.41
C ASP A 42 7.32 -34.43 33.78
N GLY A 43 7.88 -33.23 33.59
CA GLY A 43 9.24 -33.06 33.03
C GLY A 43 9.35 -33.24 31.53
N THR A 44 8.24 -33.55 30.84
CA THR A 44 8.18 -33.61 29.37
C THR A 44 7.46 -32.40 28.77
N ALA A 45 7.86 -32.01 27.55
CA ALA A 45 7.21 -30.96 26.83
C ALA A 45 6.57 -31.47 25.53
N LYS A 46 5.33 -31.03 25.24
CA LYS A 46 4.58 -31.40 24.04
C LYS A 46 3.91 -30.20 23.42
N LEU A 47 3.70 -30.21 22.09
CA LEU A 47 2.89 -29.23 21.43
C LEU A 47 1.43 -29.42 21.86
N GLY A 48 0.82 -28.35 22.38
CA GLY A 48 -0.58 -28.27 22.75
C GLY A 48 -1.48 -27.73 21.64
N PRO A 49 -2.77 -27.49 21.92
CA PRO A 49 -3.68 -26.91 20.95
C PRO A 49 -3.27 -25.50 20.57
N LYS A 50 -3.52 -25.11 19.30
CA LYS A 50 -3.34 -23.71 18.88
C LYS A 50 -4.38 -22.81 19.52
N VAL A 51 -3.96 -21.64 19.98
CA VAL A 51 -4.84 -20.56 20.43
C VAL A 51 -4.88 -19.45 19.37
N PRO A 52 -5.97 -18.68 19.26
CA PRO A 52 -6.03 -17.56 18.35
C PRO A 52 -4.86 -16.59 18.61
N ALA A 53 -4.05 -16.36 17.58
CA ALA A 53 -3.00 -15.36 17.59
C ALA A 53 -3.15 -14.53 16.32
N SER A 54 -3.63 -13.32 16.46
CA SER A 54 -3.79 -12.36 15.37
C SER A 54 -2.73 -11.27 15.46
N VAL A 55 -2.42 -10.68 14.31
CA VAL A 55 -1.62 -9.45 14.25
C VAL A 55 -2.50 -8.32 14.76
N VAL A 56 -2.05 -7.63 15.79
CA VAL A 56 -2.68 -6.39 16.26
C VAL A 56 -1.92 -5.23 15.64
N LEU A 57 -2.61 -4.47 14.79
CA LEU A 57 -2.04 -3.28 14.16
C LEU A 57 -2.11 -2.13 15.16
N VAL A 58 -0.99 -1.41 15.31
CA VAL A 58 -0.87 -0.24 16.17
C VAL A 58 -0.57 0.98 15.30
N ASP A 59 -1.37 2.03 15.41
CA ASP A 59 -1.19 3.29 14.71
C ASP A 59 -1.16 4.45 15.72
N GLY A 60 0.03 4.96 16.00
CA GLY A 60 0.21 6.00 17.02
C GLY A 60 -0.24 5.51 18.40
N THR A 61 -1.27 6.15 18.95
CA THR A 61 -1.86 5.80 20.26
C THR A 61 -3.01 4.78 20.17
N ASN A 62 -3.45 4.45 18.95
CA ASN A 62 -4.59 3.57 18.73
C ASN A 62 -4.12 2.14 18.49
N VAL A 63 -4.61 1.22 19.30
CA VAL A 63 -4.32 -0.22 19.21
C VAL A 63 -5.53 -0.94 18.65
N GLY A 64 -5.37 -1.58 17.49
CA GLY A 64 -6.44 -2.37 16.88
C GLY A 64 -7.46 -1.61 16.03
N ASP A 65 -7.38 -0.27 15.95
CA ASP A 65 -8.32 0.55 15.17
C ASP A 65 -7.91 0.71 13.69
N MET A 66 -6.69 0.27 13.32
CA MET A 66 -6.26 0.34 11.93
C MET A 66 -6.91 -0.76 11.12
N THR A 67 -7.73 -0.37 10.15
CA THR A 67 -8.32 -1.31 9.19
C THR A 67 -7.30 -1.71 8.13
N ALA A 68 -7.46 -2.91 7.55
CA ALA A 68 -6.64 -3.37 6.44
C ALA A 68 -6.67 -2.41 5.24
N ASP A 69 -7.80 -1.71 5.03
CA ASP A 69 -7.98 -0.73 3.97
C ASP A 69 -7.06 0.49 4.14
N ILE A 70 -6.94 1.01 5.36
CA ILE A 70 -6.04 2.15 5.65
C ILE A 70 -4.58 1.74 5.45
N LEU A 71 -4.20 0.55 5.91
CA LEU A 71 -2.85 0.01 5.70
C LEU A 71 -2.53 -0.11 4.21
N TYR A 72 -3.43 -0.71 3.43
CA TYR A 72 -3.29 -0.83 1.99
C TYR A 72 -3.18 0.52 1.27
N GLN A 73 -3.96 1.53 1.69
CA GLN A 73 -3.86 2.89 1.15
C GLN A 73 -2.47 3.51 1.44
N ARG A 74 -1.97 3.36 2.67
CA ARG A 74 -0.65 3.87 3.06
C ARG A 74 0.48 3.18 2.30
N GLU A 75 0.41 1.86 2.12
CA GLU A 75 1.37 1.10 1.33
C GLU A 75 1.40 1.58 -0.12
N ARG A 76 0.25 1.79 -0.74
CA ARG A 76 0.16 2.31 -2.11
C ARG A 76 0.74 3.73 -2.23
N LEU A 77 0.44 4.60 -1.28
CA LEU A 77 0.99 5.97 -1.26
C LEU A 77 2.51 5.94 -1.09
N ALA A 78 3.04 5.07 -0.22
CA ALA A 78 4.46 4.92 0.00
C ALA A 78 5.21 4.34 -1.21
N ASP A 79 4.58 3.41 -1.94
CA ASP A 79 5.17 2.73 -3.09
C ASP A 79 5.17 3.59 -4.35
N SER A 80 4.08 4.26 -4.64
CA SER A 80 3.86 4.90 -5.95
C SER A 80 3.53 6.40 -5.89
N GLY A 81 3.32 6.97 -4.70
CA GLY A 81 2.96 8.37 -4.52
C GLY A 81 1.51 8.70 -4.91
N VAL A 82 1.21 10.00 -4.94
CA VAL A 82 -0.11 10.55 -5.27
C VAL A 82 0.01 11.65 -6.32
N VAL A 83 -1.00 11.74 -7.18
CA VAL A 83 -1.19 12.83 -8.15
C VAL A 83 -2.60 13.38 -7.99
N VAL A 84 -2.71 14.67 -7.76
CA VAL A 84 -3.98 15.39 -7.65
C VAL A 84 -4.13 16.30 -8.87
N VAL A 85 -5.22 16.12 -9.62
CA VAL A 85 -5.54 16.89 -10.80
C VAL A 85 -6.80 17.72 -10.53
N THR A 86 -6.66 19.03 -10.51
CA THR A 86 -7.77 19.97 -10.34
C THR A 86 -8.16 20.55 -11.69
N LEU A 87 -9.44 20.45 -12.04
CA LEU A 87 -9.99 20.91 -13.29
C LEU A 87 -11.04 22.00 -13.03
N ILE A 88 -11.06 23.04 -13.87
CA ILE A 88 -12.13 24.05 -13.88
C ILE A 88 -12.86 23.93 -15.21
N LEU A 89 -14.11 23.47 -15.14
CA LEU A 89 -14.93 23.13 -16.27
C LEU A 89 -16.13 24.08 -16.42
N ASN A 90 -16.52 24.35 -17.64
CA ASN A 90 -17.77 25.05 -17.94
C ASN A 90 -18.95 24.10 -17.75
N ARG A 91 -19.93 24.52 -16.93
CA ARG A 91 -21.12 23.71 -16.62
C ARG A 91 -21.99 23.38 -17.82
N GLY A 92 -21.98 24.23 -18.86
CA GLY A 92 -22.86 24.05 -20.03
C GLY A 92 -22.34 23.02 -21.04
N ASN A 93 -21.01 22.91 -21.19
CA ASN A 93 -20.38 22.08 -22.24
C ASN A 93 -19.21 21.24 -21.77
N ASN A 94 -18.95 21.18 -20.47
CA ASN A 94 -17.83 20.46 -19.86
C ASN A 94 -16.44 20.80 -20.44
N SER A 95 -16.28 21.94 -21.10
CA SER A 95 -14.98 22.37 -21.61
C SER A 95 -14.09 22.90 -20.49
N LEU A 96 -12.78 22.73 -20.61
CA LEU A 96 -11.81 23.36 -19.71
C LEU A 96 -11.87 24.88 -19.85
N ILE A 97 -11.96 25.57 -18.71
CA ILE A 97 -11.90 27.04 -18.63
C ILE A 97 -10.45 27.50 -18.46
N ARG A 98 -9.64 26.70 -17.79
CA ARG A 98 -8.21 26.93 -17.55
C ARG A 98 -7.44 25.64 -17.67
N GLU A 99 -6.12 25.76 -17.85
CA GLU A 99 -5.19 24.65 -17.78
C GLU A 99 -5.36 23.86 -16.47
N PRO A 100 -5.24 22.52 -16.53
CA PRO A 100 -5.31 21.67 -15.35
C PRO A 100 -4.22 22.04 -14.34
N LYS A 101 -4.55 22.05 -13.05
CA LYS A 101 -3.54 22.14 -12.01
C LYS A 101 -3.20 20.74 -11.53
N ILE A 102 -1.94 20.34 -11.72
CA ILE A 102 -1.41 19.04 -11.30
C ILE A 102 -0.48 19.26 -10.11
N VAL A 103 -0.72 18.52 -9.04
CA VAL A 103 0.13 18.46 -7.84
C VAL A 103 0.47 17.00 -7.60
N HIS A 104 1.71 16.70 -7.26
CA HIS A 104 2.14 15.33 -7.00
C HIS A 104 3.08 15.26 -5.79
N GLU A 105 3.08 14.11 -5.13
CA GLU A 105 4.00 13.81 -4.04
C GLU A 105 4.46 12.36 -4.11
N GLY A 106 5.76 12.12 -3.90
CA GLY A 106 6.34 10.77 -3.82
C GLY A 106 6.44 10.02 -5.15
N LEU A 107 6.18 10.65 -6.30
CA LEU A 107 6.20 10.01 -7.62
C LEU A 107 7.51 10.27 -8.38
N MET A 108 7.87 11.51 -8.58
CA MET A 108 9.03 11.99 -9.35
C MET A 108 9.48 13.37 -8.85
N THR A 109 10.56 13.90 -9.41
CA THR A 109 11.01 15.26 -9.12
C THR A 109 10.16 16.30 -9.85
N GLU A 110 10.10 17.53 -9.33
CA GLU A 110 9.43 18.67 -10.00
C GLU A 110 9.94 18.92 -11.41
N LYS A 111 11.26 18.76 -11.61
CA LYS A 111 11.87 18.94 -12.92
C LYS A 111 11.40 17.90 -13.94
N GLU A 112 11.24 16.66 -13.52
CA GLU A 112 10.70 15.59 -14.36
C GLU A 112 9.22 15.85 -14.67
N MET A 113 8.41 16.24 -13.68
CA MET A 113 7.00 16.56 -13.89
C MET A 113 6.82 17.71 -14.89
N LEU A 114 7.61 18.75 -14.79
CA LEU A 114 7.58 19.87 -15.74
C LEU A 114 7.87 19.44 -17.18
N SER A 115 8.72 18.42 -17.39
CA SER A 115 9.00 17.90 -18.73
C SER A 115 7.80 17.17 -19.37
N TYR A 116 6.84 16.73 -18.57
CA TYR A 116 5.63 16.06 -19.04
C TYR A 116 4.38 16.95 -19.01
N GLN A 117 4.51 18.22 -18.57
CA GLN A 117 3.37 19.11 -18.36
C GLN A 117 2.53 19.28 -19.64
N GLU A 118 3.15 19.59 -20.77
CA GLU A 118 2.47 19.80 -22.04
C GLU A 118 1.73 18.53 -22.52
N GLU A 119 2.38 17.38 -22.39
CA GLU A 119 1.78 16.08 -22.76
C GLU A 119 0.58 15.73 -21.86
N LEU A 120 0.69 16.01 -20.56
CA LEU A 120 -0.39 15.80 -19.60
C LEU A 120 -1.57 16.74 -19.86
N ASP A 121 -1.33 18.01 -20.17
CA ASP A 121 -2.37 18.99 -20.46
C ASP A 121 -3.14 18.60 -21.74
N ASP A 122 -2.43 18.19 -22.80
CA ASP A 122 -3.02 17.68 -24.03
C ASP A 122 -3.82 16.39 -23.79
N LEU A 123 -3.28 15.47 -23.00
CA LEU A 123 -3.94 14.20 -22.66
C LEU A 123 -5.25 14.45 -21.92
N ILE A 124 -5.24 15.33 -20.93
CA ILE A 124 -6.42 15.72 -20.14
C ILE A 124 -7.44 16.40 -21.04
N ALA A 125 -7.02 17.42 -21.81
CA ALA A 125 -7.90 18.17 -22.71
C ALA A 125 -8.57 17.26 -23.75
N SER A 126 -7.79 16.37 -24.39
CA SER A 126 -8.32 15.40 -25.38
C SER A 126 -9.26 14.38 -24.75
N THR A 127 -9.02 13.98 -23.51
CA THR A 127 -9.91 13.04 -22.79
C THR A 127 -11.24 13.68 -22.47
N ILE A 128 -11.24 14.94 -22.04
CA ILE A 128 -12.46 15.71 -21.77
C ILE A 128 -13.25 15.94 -23.06
N ALA A 129 -12.58 16.35 -24.14
CA ALA A 129 -13.24 16.65 -25.43
C ALA A 129 -13.92 15.43 -26.07
N LYS A 130 -13.30 14.23 -25.98
CA LYS A 130 -13.83 12.98 -26.56
C LYS A 130 -15.12 12.52 -25.89
N LYS A 131 -15.44 13.00 -24.71
CA LYS A 131 -16.51 12.47 -23.86
C LYS A 131 -17.47 13.52 -23.33
N ASN A 132 -17.77 14.56 -24.14
CA ASN A 132 -18.78 15.56 -23.84
C ASN A 132 -20.15 14.93 -23.52
N GLY A 133 -20.76 15.33 -22.40
CA GLY A 133 -22.09 14.84 -21.97
C GLY A 133 -22.08 13.66 -21.00
N GLN A 134 -20.92 13.27 -20.48
CA GLN A 134 -20.83 12.26 -19.42
C GLN A 134 -21.16 12.84 -18.03
N SER A 135 -21.56 11.95 -17.11
CA SER A 135 -21.64 12.30 -15.70
C SER A 135 -20.25 12.63 -15.12
N GLN A 136 -20.21 13.44 -14.07
CA GLN A 136 -18.98 13.80 -13.38
C GLN A 136 -18.18 12.56 -12.99
N GLU A 137 -18.83 11.54 -12.39
CA GLU A 137 -18.18 10.30 -11.96
C GLU A 137 -17.53 9.52 -13.13
N ALA A 138 -18.19 9.53 -14.29
CA ALA A 138 -17.63 8.88 -15.46
C ALA A 138 -16.42 9.62 -16.02
N LEU A 139 -16.40 10.97 -15.94
CA LEU A 139 -15.26 11.78 -16.31
C LEU A 139 -14.08 11.52 -15.38
N GLU A 140 -14.30 11.54 -14.07
CA GLU A 140 -13.29 11.27 -13.06
C GLU A 140 -12.63 9.89 -13.29
N LYS A 141 -13.43 8.81 -13.40
CA LYS A 141 -12.92 7.46 -13.66
C LYS A 141 -12.11 7.35 -14.96
N ASN A 142 -12.57 8.01 -16.02
CA ASN A 142 -11.84 8.00 -17.29
C ASN A 142 -10.48 8.70 -17.17
N LEU A 143 -10.45 9.87 -16.57
CA LEU A 143 -9.21 10.61 -16.35
C LEU A 143 -8.26 9.84 -15.43
N GLU A 144 -8.76 9.23 -14.34
CA GLU A 144 -7.96 8.35 -13.49
C GLU A 144 -7.30 7.22 -14.28
N GLN A 145 -8.05 6.53 -15.13
CA GLN A 145 -7.51 5.42 -15.94
C GLN A 145 -6.45 5.89 -16.93
N VAL A 146 -6.72 6.99 -17.63
CA VAL A 146 -5.82 7.54 -18.65
C VAL A 146 -4.52 8.01 -17.98
N LEU A 147 -4.62 8.78 -16.90
CA LEU A 147 -3.47 9.29 -16.16
C LEU A 147 -2.68 8.16 -15.49
N ARG A 148 -3.34 7.17 -14.90
CA ARG A 148 -2.68 6.00 -14.33
C ARG A 148 -1.86 5.24 -15.39
N ARG A 149 -2.43 5.06 -16.58
CA ARG A 149 -1.73 4.43 -17.70
C ARG A 149 -0.53 5.25 -18.14
N PHE A 150 -0.69 6.56 -18.26
CA PHE A 150 0.39 7.48 -18.61
C PHE A 150 1.56 7.34 -17.63
N PHE A 151 1.32 7.51 -16.33
CA PHE A 151 2.37 7.42 -15.32
C PHE A 151 2.99 6.04 -15.25
N TYR A 152 2.20 4.98 -15.37
CA TYR A 152 2.74 3.63 -15.41
C TYR A 152 3.69 3.40 -16.60
N THR A 153 3.32 3.89 -17.77
CA THR A 153 4.16 3.76 -18.97
C THR A 153 5.44 4.58 -18.87
N THR A 154 5.36 5.76 -18.25
CA THR A 154 6.48 6.71 -18.16
C THR A 154 7.43 6.40 -17.01
N THR A 155 6.91 5.99 -15.86
CA THR A 155 7.68 5.83 -14.61
C THR A 155 7.79 4.39 -14.11
N GLY A 156 7.00 3.47 -14.67
CA GLY A 156 6.82 2.11 -14.13
C GLY A 156 6.01 2.05 -12.83
N ARG A 157 5.47 3.19 -12.36
CA ARG A 157 4.70 3.32 -11.10
C ARG A 157 3.24 3.66 -11.39
N ALA A 158 2.35 3.20 -10.52
CA ALA A 158 0.91 3.46 -10.61
C ALA A 158 0.43 4.33 -9.44
N PRO A 159 0.65 5.65 -9.47
CA PRO A 159 0.32 6.53 -8.37
C PRO A 159 -1.18 6.53 -8.06
N TRP A 160 -1.55 6.97 -6.86
CA TRP A 160 -2.94 7.24 -6.55
C TRP A 160 -3.34 8.54 -7.26
N ILE A 161 -4.29 8.43 -8.21
CA ILE A 161 -4.79 9.58 -8.95
C ILE A 161 -6.08 10.07 -8.28
N ILE A 162 -6.14 11.38 -8.00
CA ILE A 162 -7.32 12.06 -7.48
C ILE A 162 -7.69 13.15 -8.48
N VAL A 163 -8.87 13.07 -9.06
CA VAL A 163 -9.39 14.07 -10.02
C VAL A 163 -10.47 14.89 -9.33
N ASN A 164 -10.29 16.21 -9.29
CA ASN A 164 -11.22 17.15 -8.67
C ASN A 164 -11.78 18.13 -9.72
N PRO A 165 -12.90 17.84 -10.38
CA PRO A 165 -13.55 18.75 -11.29
C PRO A 165 -14.42 19.77 -10.55
N PHE A 166 -14.22 21.05 -10.85
CA PHE A 166 -15.06 22.16 -10.41
C PHE A 166 -15.80 22.75 -11.63
N TYR A 167 -17.09 22.98 -11.48
CA TYR A 167 -17.94 23.50 -12.54
C TYR A 167 -18.33 24.97 -12.26
N LEU A 168 -18.01 25.86 -13.20
CA LEU A 168 -18.38 27.27 -13.20
C LEU A 168 -19.45 27.60 -14.26
#